data_70b8b12dadb1f4960877e93d513e0334
#
_entry.id   70b8b12dadb1f4960877e93d513e0334
#
_cell.length_a   1.000
_cell.length_b   1.000
_cell.length_c   1.000
_cell.angle_alpha   90.00
_cell.angle_beta   90.00
_cell.angle_gamma   90.00
#
_symmetry.space_group_name_H-M   'P 1'
#
loop_
_entity.id
_entity.type
_entity.pdbx_description
1 polymer ?
#
loop_
_entity_poly.entity_id
_entity_poly.type
_entity_poly.pdbx_seq_one_letter_code
_entity_poly.pdbx_strand_id
1 'polypeptide(L)'
;NYPKGRIFDGYRGAFSKTEDVNGITVFRYWTYASISRRPLVRLASMCAFATTLWCFALKRKRIKSYDKVIIQTPPVLAAASAMLLFRCCYRKKVVLNVSDLWPLSAVELGAMKEGGVYHGVMGRIERFLYRKATACQGQSKEIVDYIKRYEPGKASFLYRNLQHRFVLPNHPPSSRKPFRIVYAGLLGVAQNILELIERIDFKGMGAELHLFGGGNQALEIEDYVRTHDKGVFYHGSLPKERMREELTRYHASIIPLTAVSY
;
A
#
# COMPACT_ATOMS: atom_id res chain seq x y z
N ASN A 1 -9.90 -3.15 -6.53
CA ASN A 1 -10.55 -3.80 -5.39
C ASN A 1 -9.87 -3.52 -4.03
N TYR A 2 -8.67 -2.97 -4.03
CA TYR A 2 -7.99 -2.51 -2.82
C TYR A 2 -8.43 -1.09 -2.44
N PRO A 3 -8.61 -0.74 -1.17
CA PRO A 3 -8.41 -1.58 0.03
C PRO A 3 -9.65 -2.40 0.42
N LYS A 4 -10.81 -2.17 -0.21
CA LYS A 4 -12.10 -2.70 0.23
C LYS A 4 -12.35 -4.19 -0.07
N GLY A 5 -11.47 -4.86 -0.84
CA GLY A 5 -11.67 -6.26 -1.25
C GLY A 5 -12.95 -6.52 -2.05
N ARG A 6 -13.54 -5.48 -2.64
CA ARG A 6 -14.76 -5.53 -3.46
C ARG A 6 -14.49 -4.97 -4.85
N ILE A 7 -15.22 -5.45 -5.83
CA ILE A 7 -15.17 -4.90 -7.19
C ILE A 7 -15.89 -3.55 -7.17
N PHE A 8 -15.22 -2.51 -7.68
CA PHE A 8 -15.81 -1.18 -7.79
C PHE A 8 -16.95 -1.16 -8.81
N ASP A 9 -17.90 -0.26 -8.59
CA ASP A 9 -19.00 -0.07 -9.53
C ASP A 9 -18.46 0.31 -10.92
N GLY A 10 -19.12 -0.19 -11.98
CA GLY A 10 -18.66 -0.05 -13.35
C GLY A 10 -17.64 -1.07 -13.84
N TYR A 11 -17.17 -2.00 -12.96
CA TYR A 11 -16.26 -3.10 -13.33
C TYR A 11 -16.84 -4.49 -13.06
N ARG A 12 -18.06 -4.58 -12.56
CA ARG A 12 -18.75 -5.86 -12.32
C ARG A 12 -19.05 -6.57 -13.63
N GLY A 13 -18.80 -7.88 -13.68
CA GLY A 13 -19.07 -8.72 -14.86
C GLY A 13 -18.08 -8.57 -16.02
N ALA A 14 -17.17 -7.61 -15.99
CA ALA A 14 -16.17 -7.43 -17.04
C ALA A 14 -14.90 -8.25 -16.75
N PHE A 15 -14.50 -9.12 -17.71
CA PHE A 15 -13.22 -9.81 -17.65
C PHE A 15 -12.04 -8.87 -17.96
N SER A 16 -12.21 -7.96 -18.90
CA SER A 16 -11.22 -6.92 -19.20
C SER A 16 -11.91 -5.63 -19.62
N LYS A 17 -11.28 -4.49 -19.30
CA LYS A 17 -11.72 -3.16 -19.72
C LYS A 17 -10.52 -2.34 -20.15
N THR A 18 -10.66 -1.62 -21.24
CA THR A 18 -9.67 -0.62 -21.68
C THR A 18 -10.28 0.75 -21.58
N GLU A 19 -9.59 1.67 -20.95
CA GLU A 19 -10.06 3.05 -20.76
C GLU A 19 -8.89 4.03 -20.89
N ASP A 20 -9.16 5.26 -21.23
CA ASP A 20 -8.21 6.37 -21.15
C ASP A 20 -8.40 7.09 -19.81
N VAL A 21 -7.29 7.32 -19.12
CA VAL A 21 -7.28 8.10 -17.88
C VAL A 21 -6.21 9.17 -18.02
N ASN A 22 -6.62 10.39 -18.28
CA ASN A 22 -5.74 11.55 -18.46
C ASN A 22 -4.64 11.31 -19.53
N GLY A 23 -5.01 10.75 -20.68
CA GLY A 23 -4.08 10.46 -21.79
C GLY A 23 -3.28 9.16 -21.63
N ILE A 24 -3.53 8.42 -20.55
CA ILE A 24 -2.88 7.12 -20.32
C ILE A 24 -3.86 6.00 -20.64
N THR A 25 -3.50 5.13 -21.59
CA THR A 25 -4.31 3.93 -21.86
C THR A 25 -4.13 2.91 -20.73
N VAL A 26 -5.22 2.62 -20.02
CA VAL A 26 -5.26 1.68 -18.89
C VAL A 26 -5.95 0.40 -19.31
N PHE A 27 -5.25 -0.73 -19.16
CA PHE A 27 -5.80 -2.07 -19.37
C PHE A 27 -6.08 -2.71 -18.02
N ARG A 28 -7.34 -2.94 -17.72
CA ARG A 28 -7.77 -3.61 -16.50
C ARG A 28 -8.16 -5.04 -16.80
N TYR A 29 -7.72 -5.94 -15.97
CA TYR A 29 -8.07 -7.37 -16.06
C TYR A 29 -8.76 -7.83 -14.79
N TRP A 30 -9.59 -8.82 -14.94
CA TRP A 30 -10.31 -9.44 -13.84
C TRP A 30 -9.35 -9.96 -12.78
N THR A 31 -9.74 -9.82 -11.54
CA THR A 31 -9.07 -10.43 -10.39
C THR A 31 -10.10 -10.91 -9.39
N TYR A 32 -9.78 -11.96 -8.68
CA TYR A 32 -10.62 -12.46 -7.60
C TYR A 32 -10.56 -11.48 -6.41
N ALA A 33 -11.63 -10.73 -6.21
CA ALA A 33 -11.76 -9.80 -5.10
C ALA A 33 -12.40 -10.51 -3.89
N SER A 34 -11.78 -10.41 -2.72
CA SER A 34 -12.31 -10.98 -1.48
C SER A 34 -11.89 -10.17 -0.26
N ILE A 35 -12.79 -10.07 0.70
CA ILE A 35 -12.55 -9.49 2.03
C ILE A 35 -12.05 -10.54 3.03
N SER A 36 -11.98 -11.81 2.63
CA SER A 36 -11.60 -12.91 3.49
C SER A 36 -10.17 -12.78 4.01
N ARG A 37 -9.99 -13.06 5.30
CA ARG A 37 -8.68 -13.13 5.96
C ARG A 37 -8.00 -14.51 5.80
N ARG A 38 -8.71 -15.52 5.24
CA ARG A 38 -8.18 -16.88 5.06
C ARG A 38 -6.99 -16.89 4.10
N PRO A 39 -5.84 -17.51 4.46
CA PRO A 39 -4.62 -17.50 3.64
C PRO A 39 -4.81 -18.02 2.22
N LEU A 40 -5.55 -19.12 2.05
CA LEU A 40 -5.83 -19.71 0.72
C LEU A 40 -6.64 -18.78 -0.19
N VAL A 41 -7.60 -18.04 0.37
CA VAL A 41 -8.41 -17.08 -0.38
C VAL A 41 -7.55 -15.88 -0.82
N ARG A 42 -6.65 -15.44 0.04
CA ARG A 42 -5.66 -14.41 -0.31
C ARG A 42 -4.71 -14.86 -1.40
N LEU A 43 -4.21 -16.08 -1.30
CA LEU A 43 -3.38 -16.68 -2.34
C LEU A 43 -4.12 -16.78 -3.66
N ALA A 44 -5.37 -17.25 -3.67
CA ALA A 44 -6.21 -17.30 -4.86
C ALA A 44 -6.40 -15.91 -5.51
N SER A 45 -6.62 -14.86 -4.69
CA SER A 45 -6.72 -13.48 -5.18
C SER A 45 -5.41 -13.00 -5.84
N MET A 46 -4.26 -13.32 -5.26
CA MET A 46 -2.94 -12.97 -5.83
C MET A 46 -2.67 -13.73 -7.13
N CYS A 47 -3.00 -15.02 -7.18
CA CYS A 47 -2.85 -15.86 -8.37
C CYS A 47 -3.79 -15.44 -9.50
N ALA A 48 -5.02 -15.05 -9.18
CA ALA A 48 -6.01 -14.63 -10.18
C ALA A 48 -5.50 -13.50 -11.07
N PHE A 49 -4.93 -12.44 -10.48
CA PHE A 49 -4.36 -11.34 -11.27
C PHE A 49 -3.08 -11.76 -11.99
N ALA A 50 -2.22 -12.55 -11.34
CA ALA A 50 -1.00 -13.04 -11.95
C ALA A 50 -1.27 -13.87 -13.23
N THR A 51 -2.35 -14.64 -13.25
CA THR A 51 -2.76 -15.43 -14.43
C THR A 51 -3.47 -14.59 -15.49
N THR A 52 -4.41 -13.75 -15.11
CA THR A 52 -5.16 -12.92 -16.08
C THR A 52 -4.28 -11.89 -16.78
N LEU A 53 -3.17 -11.49 -16.19
CA LEU A 53 -2.18 -10.63 -16.83
C LEU A 53 -1.64 -11.22 -18.15
N TRP A 54 -1.58 -12.56 -18.29
CA TRP A 54 -1.13 -13.21 -19.53
C TRP A 54 -2.06 -12.96 -20.72
N CYS A 55 -3.32 -12.57 -20.49
CA CYS A 55 -4.19 -12.11 -21.56
C CYS A 55 -3.61 -10.87 -22.29
N PHE A 56 -2.76 -10.08 -21.59
CA PHE A 56 -2.05 -8.97 -22.22
C PHE A 56 -1.03 -9.46 -23.28
N ALA A 57 -0.54 -10.69 -23.16
CA ALA A 57 0.36 -11.30 -24.16
C ALA A 57 -0.26 -11.36 -25.56
N LEU A 58 -1.60 -11.41 -25.66
CA LEU A 58 -2.32 -11.37 -26.93
C LEU A 58 -2.13 -10.04 -27.68
N LYS A 59 -1.80 -8.98 -26.97
CA LYS A 59 -1.54 -7.64 -27.53
C LYS A 59 -0.07 -7.48 -28.00
N ARG A 60 0.44 -8.45 -28.74
CA ARG A 60 1.86 -8.57 -29.16
C ARG A 60 2.41 -7.29 -29.80
N LYS A 61 1.66 -6.67 -30.72
CA LYS A 61 2.09 -5.43 -31.40
C LYS A 61 2.36 -4.31 -30.39
N ARG A 62 1.45 -4.15 -29.42
CA ARG A 62 1.57 -3.13 -28.36
C ARG A 62 2.73 -3.43 -27.41
N ILE A 63 2.92 -4.69 -27.01
CA ILE A 63 4.06 -5.04 -26.15
C ILE A 63 5.38 -4.75 -26.86
N LYS A 64 5.45 -5.05 -28.16
CA LYS A 64 6.66 -4.76 -28.96
C LYS A 64 6.98 -3.27 -29.06
N SER A 65 5.98 -2.38 -29.05
CA SER A 65 6.19 -0.93 -29.13
C SER A 65 6.71 -0.29 -27.84
N TYR A 66 6.70 -1.00 -26.72
CA TYR A 66 7.26 -0.46 -25.46
C TYR A 66 8.78 -0.64 -25.43
N ASP A 67 9.51 0.41 -25.08
CA ASP A 67 10.97 0.35 -24.87
C ASP A 67 11.30 -0.21 -23.50
N LYS A 68 10.55 0.21 -22.49
CA LYS A 68 10.76 -0.11 -21.08
C LYS A 68 9.46 -0.47 -20.42
N VAL A 69 9.53 -1.26 -19.37
CA VAL A 69 8.40 -1.66 -18.53
C VAL A 69 8.75 -1.38 -17.09
N ILE A 70 7.83 -0.77 -16.34
CA ILE A 70 7.95 -0.63 -14.89
C ILE A 70 7.02 -1.67 -14.27
N ILE A 71 7.55 -2.49 -13.37
CA ILE A 71 6.79 -3.48 -12.61
C ILE A 71 6.79 -3.07 -11.15
N GLN A 72 5.58 -2.94 -10.58
CA GLN A 72 5.39 -2.64 -9.16
C GLN A 72 5.37 -3.91 -8.32
N THR A 73 6.05 -3.91 -7.19
CA THR A 73 5.96 -4.95 -6.14
C THR A 73 5.81 -4.27 -4.76
N PRO A 74 5.00 -4.83 -3.83
CA PRO A 74 4.07 -5.93 -3.99
C PRO A 74 2.87 -5.59 -4.90
N PRO A 75 2.04 -6.58 -5.34
CA PRO A 75 2.00 -8.00 -4.99
C PRO A 75 3.08 -8.83 -5.71
N VAL A 76 3.82 -9.64 -4.95
CA VAL A 76 5.00 -10.37 -5.45
C VAL A 76 4.67 -11.34 -6.58
N LEU A 77 3.57 -12.10 -6.49
CA LEU A 77 3.17 -13.06 -7.54
C LEU A 77 2.78 -12.36 -8.85
N ALA A 78 2.10 -11.22 -8.76
CA ALA A 78 1.77 -10.41 -9.94
C ALA A 78 3.04 -9.83 -10.58
N ALA A 79 3.98 -9.35 -9.76
CA ALA A 79 5.27 -8.86 -10.24
C ALA A 79 6.09 -9.99 -10.90
N ALA A 80 6.10 -11.20 -10.33
CA ALA A 80 6.77 -12.35 -10.92
C ALA A 80 6.17 -12.74 -12.27
N SER A 81 4.85 -12.78 -12.35
CA SER A 81 4.13 -13.03 -13.60
C SER A 81 4.44 -11.99 -14.67
N ALA A 82 4.44 -10.70 -14.30
CA ALA A 82 4.83 -9.62 -15.21
C ALA A 82 6.32 -9.72 -15.62
N MET A 83 7.21 -10.08 -14.70
CA MET A 83 8.63 -10.28 -14.99
C MET A 83 8.84 -11.42 -16.01
N LEU A 84 8.16 -12.55 -15.81
CA LEU A 84 8.18 -13.65 -16.76
C LEU A 84 7.69 -13.20 -18.14
N LEU A 85 6.55 -12.53 -18.20
CA LEU A 85 5.99 -12.05 -19.46
C LEU A 85 6.92 -11.05 -20.15
N PHE A 86 7.21 -9.93 -19.50
CA PHE A 86 7.89 -8.82 -20.18
C PHE A 86 9.40 -9.01 -20.29
N ARG A 87 10.06 -9.52 -19.27
CA ARG A 87 11.52 -9.68 -19.26
C ARG A 87 11.96 -10.98 -19.89
N CYS A 88 11.33 -12.11 -19.54
CA CYS A 88 11.79 -13.42 -20.00
C CYS A 88 11.23 -13.74 -21.40
N CYS A 89 9.92 -13.56 -21.65
CA CYS A 89 9.32 -13.88 -22.96
C CYS A 89 9.55 -12.78 -24.00
N TYR A 90 9.35 -11.52 -23.66
CA TYR A 90 9.46 -10.38 -24.59
C TYR A 90 10.82 -9.65 -24.54
N ARG A 91 11.72 -10.05 -23.65
CA ARG A 91 13.09 -9.48 -23.47
C ARG A 91 13.12 -7.97 -23.30
N LYS A 92 12.09 -7.38 -22.69
CA LYS A 92 12.01 -5.93 -22.43
C LYS A 92 12.97 -5.50 -21.31
N LYS A 93 13.42 -4.24 -21.35
CA LYS A 93 14.09 -3.62 -20.21
C LYS A 93 13.06 -3.38 -19.10
N VAL A 94 13.30 -3.93 -17.91
CA VAL A 94 12.37 -3.85 -16.79
C VAL A 94 12.99 -3.08 -15.64
N VAL A 95 12.31 -2.04 -15.19
CA VAL A 95 12.59 -1.37 -13.92
C VAL A 95 11.62 -1.94 -12.88
N LEU A 96 12.15 -2.52 -11.82
CA LEU A 96 11.35 -3.02 -10.71
C LEU A 96 11.18 -1.92 -9.67
N ASN A 97 9.94 -1.48 -9.45
CA ASN A 97 9.60 -0.52 -8.40
C ASN A 97 9.21 -1.27 -7.13
N VAL A 98 10.06 -1.18 -6.11
CA VAL A 98 9.88 -1.84 -4.82
C VAL A 98 9.36 -0.81 -3.82
N SER A 99 8.09 -0.94 -3.47
CA SER A 99 7.46 -0.04 -2.50
C SER A 99 7.45 -0.60 -1.08
N ASP A 100 7.65 -1.90 -0.94
CA ASP A 100 7.68 -2.59 0.33
C ASP A 100 8.49 -3.88 0.21
N LEU A 101 9.21 -4.25 1.27
CA LEU A 101 10.01 -5.47 1.32
C LEU A 101 9.13 -6.66 1.70
N TRP A 102 8.74 -7.43 0.71
CA TRP A 102 7.95 -8.62 0.90
C TRP A 102 8.79 -9.86 0.56
N PRO A 103 9.00 -10.85 1.47
CA PRO A 103 8.14 -11.21 2.62
C PRO A 103 8.49 -10.58 3.97
N LEU A 104 9.53 -9.77 4.08
CA LEU A 104 10.01 -9.22 5.36
C LEU A 104 8.89 -8.51 6.14
N SER A 105 8.22 -7.53 5.53
CA SER A 105 7.10 -6.80 6.17
C SER A 105 5.94 -7.71 6.60
N ALA A 106 5.71 -8.81 5.90
CA ALA A 106 4.67 -9.77 6.32
C ALA A 106 5.06 -10.55 7.58
N VAL A 107 6.35 -10.84 7.75
CA VAL A 107 6.88 -11.46 8.97
C VAL A 107 6.80 -10.49 10.14
N GLU A 108 7.27 -9.26 9.94
CA GLU A 108 7.27 -8.21 10.97
C GLU A 108 5.86 -7.86 11.48
N LEU A 109 4.87 -7.87 10.58
CA LEU A 109 3.46 -7.69 10.93
C LEU A 109 2.77 -8.94 11.48
N GLY A 110 3.51 -10.03 11.71
CA GLY A 110 2.96 -11.29 12.20
C GLY A 110 2.02 -12.01 11.23
N ALA A 111 1.95 -11.55 9.97
CA ALA A 111 1.10 -12.14 8.94
C ALA A 111 1.73 -13.38 8.27
N MET A 112 3.01 -13.64 8.52
CA MET A 112 3.76 -14.77 7.98
C MET A 112 4.79 -15.27 9.02
N LYS A 113 4.88 -16.61 9.14
CA LYS A 113 5.91 -17.21 10.02
C LYS A 113 7.27 -17.20 9.31
N GLU A 114 8.28 -16.65 9.96
CA GLU A 114 9.66 -16.71 9.51
C GLU A 114 10.14 -18.17 9.40
N GLY A 115 10.98 -18.46 8.41
CA GLY A 115 11.53 -19.80 8.17
C GLY A 115 10.52 -20.81 7.61
N GLY A 116 9.24 -20.47 7.49
CA GLY A 116 8.23 -21.36 6.92
C GLY A 116 8.39 -21.54 5.41
N VAL A 117 7.77 -22.62 4.87
CA VAL A 117 7.81 -22.92 3.42
C VAL A 117 7.33 -21.72 2.57
N TYR A 118 6.23 -21.08 2.98
CA TYR A 118 5.68 -19.93 2.28
C TYR A 118 6.65 -18.74 2.28
N HIS A 119 7.29 -18.45 3.42
CA HIS A 119 8.34 -17.44 3.52
C HIS A 119 9.50 -17.74 2.57
N GLY A 120 10.00 -18.99 2.57
CA GLY A 120 11.08 -19.41 1.68
C GLY A 120 10.75 -19.28 0.20
N VAL A 121 9.52 -19.64 -0.20
CA VAL A 121 9.04 -19.49 -1.59
C VAL A 121 8.96 -18.02 -1.98
N MET A 122 8.34 -17.18 -1.15
CA MET A 122 8.21 -15.74 -1.43
C MET A 122 9.58 -15.06 -1.52
N GLY A 123 10.52 -15.39 -0.64
CA GLY A 123 11.88 -14.86 -0.68
C GLY A 123 12.67 -15.30 -1.92
N ARG A 124 12.44 -16.53 -2.44
CA ARG A 124 13.02 -16.95 -3.73
C ARG A 124 12.45 -16.16 -4.90
N ILE A 125 11.14 -15.87 -4.89
CA ILE A 125 10.49 -15.05 -5.91
C ILE A 125 11.00 -13.62 -5.85
N GLU A 126 11.13 -13.05 -4.67
CA GLU A 126 11.68 -11.71 -4.46
C GLU A 126 13.10 -11.60 -5.05
N ARG A 127 14.01 -12.53 -4.71
CA ARG A 127 15.37 -12.56 -5.27
C ARG A 127 15.37 -12.76 -6.79
N PHE A 128 14.46 -13.58 -7.32
CA PHE A 128 14.28 -13.71 -8.76
C PHE A 128 13.92 -12.38 -9.42
N LEU A 129 13.02 -11.59 -8.80
CA LEU A 129 12.64 -10.26 -9.29
C LEU A 129 13.84 -9.32 -9.33
N TYR A 130 14.62 -9.23 -8.25
CA TYR A 130 15.81 -8.37 -8.19
C TYR A 130 16.84 -8.78 -9.23
N ARG A 131 17.13 -10.06 -9.35
CA ARG A 131 18.10 -10.57 -10.31
C ARG A 131 17.70 -10.33 -11.77
N LYS A 132 16.43 -10.52 -12.14
CA LYS A 132 15.93 -10.39 -13.51
C LYS A 132 15.65 -8.95 -13.93
N ALA A 133 15.38 -8.04 -13.02
CA ALA A 133 15.21 -6.64 -13.34
C ALA A 133 16.47 -6.05 -14.01
N THR A 134 16.26 -5.12 -14.93
CA THR A 134 17.35 -4.33 -15.53
C THR A 134 17.90 -3.32 -14.52
N ALA A 135 16.98 -2.71 -13.76
CA ALA A 135 17.29 -1.83 -12.65
C ALA A 135 16.18 -1.95 -11.60
N CYS A 136 16.48 -1.56 -10.36
CA CYS A 136 15.53 -1.49 -9.28
C CYS A 136 15.39 -0.06 -8.78
N GLN A 137 14.21 0.31 -8.33
CA GLN A 137 13.99 1.54 -7.57
C GLN A 137 13.27 1.21 -6.27
N GLY A 138 13.75 1.80 -5.18
CA GLY A 138 13.16 1.66 -3.85
C GLY A 138 12.56 2.97 -3.36
N GLN A 139 11.47 2.90 -2.62
CA GLN A 139 10.81 4.09 -2.08
C GLN A 139 11.52 4.68 -0.85
N SER A 140 12.41 3.92 -0.22
CA SER A 140 13.26 4.36 0.87
C SER A 140 14.71 3.94 0.65
N LYS A 141 15.63 4.52 1.44
CA LYS A 141 17.05 4.14 1.39
C LYS A 141 17.24 2.71 1.87
N GLU A 142 16.52 2.30 2.89
CA GLU A 142 16.53 0.96 3.47
C GLU A 142 16.16 -0.11 2.42
N ILE A 143 15.14 0.17 1.60
CA ILE A 143 14.75 -0.71 0.49
C ILE A 143 15.88 -0.82 -0.55
N VAL A 144 16.51 0.30 -0.91
CA VAL A 144 17.63 0.29 -1.86
C VAL A 144 18.82 -0.48 -1.30
N ASP A 145 19.15 -0.28 -0.04
CA ASP A 145 20.26 -0.97 0.64
C ASP A 145 19.97 -2.48 0.80
N TYR A 146 18.71 -2.84 1.08
CA TYR A 146 18.27 -4.24 1.11
C TYR A 146 18.44 -4.92 -0.25
N ILE A 147 18.01 -4.29 -1.33
CA ILE A 147 18.19 -4.83 -2.69
C ILE A 147 19.67 -5.06 -2.98
N LYS A 148 20.54 -4.09 -2.65
CA LYS A 148 21.99 -4.18 -2.86
C LYS A 148 22.67 -5.28 -2.05
N ARG A 149 22.14 -5.69 -0.89
CA ARG A 149 22.66 -6.85 -0.14
C ARG A 149 22.53 -8.15 -0.92
N TYR A 150 21.44 -8.31 -1.69
CA TYR A 150 21.21 -9.52 -2.48
C TYR A 150 21.80 -9.43 -3.90
N GLU A 151 21.86 -8.24 -4.48
CA GLU A 151 22.33 -7.98 -5.84
C GLU A 151 23.26 -6.75 -5.84
N PRO A 152 24.51 -6.86 -5.35
CA PRO A 152 25.42 -5.71 -5.17
C PRO A 152 25.71 -4.93 -6.46
N GLY A 153 25.75 -5.62 -7.61
CA GLY A 153 25.98 -5.02 -8.94
C GLY A 153 24.72 -4.46 -9.60
N LYS A 154 23.56 -4.53 -8.95
CA LYS A 154 22.30 -4.07 -9.54
C LYS A 154 22.22 -2.54 -9.54
N ALA A 155 21.97 -1.96 -10.72
CA ALA A 155 21.61 -0.55 -10.81
C ALA A 155 20.36 -0.29 -9.96
N SER A 156 20.53 0.47 -8.88
CA SER A 156 19.45 0.73 -7.91
C SER A 156 19.44 2.19 -7.52
N PHE A 157 18.26 2.79 -7.44
CA PHE A 157 18.11 4.21 -7.12
C PHE A 157 16.90 4.46 -6.21
N LEU A 158 16.98 5.54 -5.45
CA LEU A 158 15.92 5.99 -4.58
C LEU A 158 14.87 6.73 -5.40
N TYR A 159 13.61 6.29 -5.30
CA TYR A 159 12.45 6.96 -5.88
C TYR A 159 11.34 7.03 -4.84
N ARG A 160 11.16 8.19 -4.24
CA ARG A 160 10.11 8.41 -3.24
C ARG A 160 8.80 8.74 -3.93
N ASN A 161 7.74 8.06 -3.54
CA ASN A 161 6.39 8.33 -4.02
C ASN A 161 5.83 9.56 -3.28
N LEU A 162 6.34 10.74 -3.64
CA LEU A 162 5.91 11.99 -3.05
C LEU A 162 4.61 12.47 -3.71
N GLN A 163 3.72 12.99 -2.90
CA GLN A 163 2.56 13.70 -3.40
C GLN A 163 2.95 15.11 -3.88
N HIS A 164 2.14 15.67 -4.78
CA HIS A 164 2.31 17.07 -5.15
C HIS A 164 2.33 17.94 -3.90
N ARG A 165 3.33 18.84 -3.84
CA ARG A 165 3.40 19.83 -2.76
C ARG A 165 2.13 20.67 -2.80
N PHE A 166 1.48 20.80 -1.68
CA PHE A 166 0.41 21.76 -1.47
C PHE A 166 0.78 22.62 -0.26
N VAL A 167 0.43 23.89 -0.36
CA VAL A 167 0.62 24.84 0.74
C VAL A 167 -0.68 24.82 1.54
N LEU A 168 -0.59 24.44 2.80
CA LEU A 168 -1.71 24.63 3.70
C LEU A 168 -1.82 26.13 4.03
N PRO A 169 -3.03 26.68 4.08
CA PRO A 169 -3.22 28.02 4.62
C PRO A 169 -2.60 28.09 6.02
N ASN A 170 -1.80 29.11 6.27
CA ASN A 170 -1.17 29.28 7.57
C ASN A 170 -2.15 29.94 8.56
N HIS A 171 -3.17 29.19 8.92
CA HIS A 171 -4.16 29.60 9.93
C HIS A 171 -4.09 28.61 11.09
N PRO A 172 -3.13 28.79 12.02
CA PRO A 172 -3.09 27.96 13.21
C PRO A 172 -4.40 28.10 13.99
N PRO A 173 -4.86 27.06 14.67
CA PRO A 173 -6.05 27.13 15.50
C PRO A 173 -5.94 28.30 16.50
N SER A 174 -6.97 29.09 16.59
CA SER A 174 -7.00 30.31 17.45
C SER A 174 -6.97 30.00 18.96
N SER A 175 -7.39 28.81 19.35
CA SER A 175 -7.39 28.33 20.72
C SER A 175 -6.33 27.26 20.94
N ARG A 176 -5.55 27.38 22.02
CA ARG A 176 -4.58 26.37 22.45
C ARG A 176 -5.18 25.21 23.25
N LYS A 177 -6.42 25.35 23.69
CA LYS A 177 -7.12 24.33 24.51
C LYS A 177 -8.52 24.10 23.96
N PRO A 178 -8.96 22.83 23.80
CA PRO A 178 -8.14 21.63 23.94
C PRO A 178 -7.08 21.57 22.86
N PHE A 179 -5.94 20.91 23.12
CA PHE A 179 -4.91 20.70 22.11
C PHE A 179 -5.36 19.60 21.13
N ARG A 180 -5.71 19.98 19.91
CA ARG A 180 -6.29 19.08 18.91
C ARG A 180 -5.23 18.43 18.05
N ILE A 181 -5.20 17.11 18.08
CA ILE A 181 -4.31 16.26 17.31
C ILE A 181 -5.13 15.54 16.23
N VAL A 182 -4.58 15.38 15.05
CA VAL A 182 -5.25 14.64 13.97
C VAL A 182 -4.41 13.46 13.49
N TYR A 183 -5.10 12.38 13.21
CA TYR A 183 -4.62 11.28 12.38
C TYR A 183 -5.49 11.18 11.13
N ALA A 184 -4.88 11.18 9.96
CA ALA A 184 -5.57 11.00 8.68
C ALA A 184 -4.89 9.92 7.85
N GLY A 185 -5.45 8.71 7.83
CA GLY A 185 -4.81 7.59 7.15
C GLY A 185 -5.58 6.29 7.20
N LEU A 186 -4.89 5.21 6.84
CA LEU A 186 -5.43 3.86 6.92
C LEU A 186 -5.51 3.41 8.39
N LEU A 187 -6.67 2.94 8.81
CA LEU A 187 -6.88 2.33 10.13
C LEU A 187 -6.63 0.82 10.01
N GLY A 188 -5.36 0.46 10.05
CA GLY A 188 -4.89 -0.92 9.91
C GLY A 188 -3.97 -1.32 11.06
N VAL A 189 -3.62 -2.62 11.12
CA VAL A 189 -2.77 -3.20 12.18
C VAL A 189 -1.41 -2.50 12.26
N ALA A 190 -0.80 -2.19 11.10
CA ALA A 190 0.52 -1.57 11.04
C ALA A 190 0.56 -0.14 11.65
N GLN A 191 -0.57 0.57 11.65
CA GLN A 191 -0.68 1.92 12.21
C GLN A 191 -0.93 1.93 13.71
N ASN A 192 -1.36 0.80 14.25
CA ASN A 192 -1.54 0.58 15.69
C ASN A 192 -2.38 1.64 16.44
N ILE A 193 -3.40 2.17 15.73
CA ILE A 193 -4.26 3.24 16.27
C ILE A 193 -5.09 2.73 17.45
N LEU A 194 -5.58 1.49 17.39
CA LEU A 194 -6.40 0.91 18.45
C LEU A 194 -5.60 0.85 19.77
N GLU A 195 -4.40 0.29 19.75
CA GLU A 195 -3.54 0.23 20.94
C GLU A 195 -3.19 1.63 21.47
N LEU A 196 -2.97 2.61 20.57
CA LEU A 196 -2.70 3.99 20.95
C LEU A 196 -3.84 4.59 21.77
N ILE A 197 -5.09 4.45 21.31
CA ILE A 197 -6.27 5.03 21.99
C ILE A 197 -6.66 4.26 23.25
N GLU A 198 -6.32 2.97 23.33
CA GLU A 198 -6.50 2.18 24.55
C GLU A 198 -5.57 2.64 25.68
N ARG A 199 -4.33 2.98 25.34
CA ARG A 199 -3.27 3.32 26.31
C ARG A 199 -3.28 4.78 26.75
N ILE A 200 -3.76 5.71 25.91
CA ILE A 200 -3.65 7.14 26.16
C ILE A 200 -5.02 7.73 26.49
N ASP A 201 -5.07 8.48 27.58
CA ASP A 201 -6.22 9.32 27.95
C ASP A 201 -5.96 10.78 27.50
N PHE A 202 -6.38 11.09 26.28
CA PHE A 202 -6.23 12.44 25.72
C PHE A 202 -7.01 13.47 26.49
N LYS A 203 -8.20 13.11 26.97
CA LYS A 203 -9.07 14.01 27.76
C LYS A 203 -8.39 14.42 29.06
N GLY A 204 -7.81 13.48 29.79
CA GLY A 204 -7.06 13.76 31.02
C GLY A 204 -5.83 14.64 30.81
N MET A 205 -5.27 14.63 29.59
CA MET A 205 -4.15 15.50 29.17
C MET A 205 -4.58 16.89 28.67
N GLY A 206 -5.89 17.21 28.62
CA GLY A 206 -6.41 18.43 27.99
C GLY A 206 -6.26 18.48 26.48
N ALA A 207 -6.23 17.33 25.85
CA ALA A 207 -6.09 17.14 24.39
C ALA A 207 -7.28 16.38 23.79
N GLU A 208 -7.37 16.45 22.48
CA GLU A 208 -8.32 15.68 21.67
C GLU A 208 -7.58 15.01 20.53
N LEU A 209 -7.90 13.76 20.25
CA LEU A 209 -7.43 13.04 19.07
C LEU A 209 -8.57 12.83 18.08
N HIS A 210 -8.43 13.36 16.88
CA HIS A 210 -9.40 13.23 15.80
C HIS A 210 -8.89 12.25 14.73
N LEU A 211 -9.66 11.20 14.47
CA LEU A 211 -9.30 10.11 13.57
C LEU A 211 -10.11 10.19 12.27
N PHE A 212 -9.41 10.29 11.15
CA PHE A 212 -9.99 10.24 9.81
C PHE A 212 -9.39 9.08 9.02
N GLY A 213 -10.25 8.30 8.41
CA GLY A 213 -9.82 7.20 7.55
C GLY A 213 -10.73 5.99 7.63
N GLY A 214 -10.30 4.94 6.94
CA GLY A 214 -10.96 3.65 6.94
C GLY A 214 -9.92 2.55 6.91
N GLY A 215 -10.32 1.33 7.19
CA GLY A 215 -9.42 0.19 7.21
C GLY A 215 -10.06 -1.01 7.87
N ASN A 216 -9.26 -2.05 8.09
CA ASN A 216 -9.74 -3.29 8.69
C ASN A 216 -10.02 -3.20 10.20
N GLN A 217 -9.51 -2.17 10.87
CA GLN A 217 -9.78 -1.88 12.29
C GLN A 217 -10.78 -0.74 12.50
N ALA A 218 -11.33 -0.15 11.43
CA ALA A 218 -12.20 1.02 11.54
C ALA A 218 -13.45 0.79 12.41
N LEU A 219 -14.11 -0.36 12.26
CA LEU A 219 -15.29 -0.71 13.07
C LEU A 219 -14.96 -0.91 14.54
N GLU A 220 -13.82 -1.52 14.84
CA GLU A 220 -13.33 -1.77 16.19
C GLU A 220 -12.96 -0.45 16.90
N ILE A 221 -12.31 0.46 16.17
CA ILE A 221 -12.00 1.81 16.65
C ILE A 221 -13.28 2.62 16.89
N GLU A 222 -14.24 2.57 15.99
CA GLU A 222 -15.52 3.27 16.12
C GLU A 222 -16.28 2.80 17.35
N ASP A 223 -16.33 1.49 17.59
CA ASP A 223 -16.98 0.91 18.78
C ASP A 223 -16.26 1.31 20.07
N TYR A 224 -14.92 1.28 20.07
CA TYR A 224 -14.11 1.72 21.21
C TYR A 224 -14.37 3.20 21.55
N VAL A 225 -14.33 4.09 20.56
CA VAL A 225 -14.54 5.53 20.73
C VAL A 225 -15.95 5.82 21.27
N ARG A 226 -16.97 5.07 20.84
CA ARG A 226 -18.34 5.22 21.30
C ARG A 226 -18.51 4.84 22.78
N THR A 227 -17.73 3.89 23.27
CA THR A 227 -17.87 3.32 24.62
C THR A 227 -16.91 3.93 25.66
N HIS A 228 -15.87 4.67 25.20
CA HIS A 228 -14.84 5.21 26.07
C HIS A 228 -14.64 6.73 25.84
N ASP A 229 -14.91 7.53 26.85
CA ASP A 229 -14.73 8.99 26.81
C ASP A 229 -13.29 9.38 27.17
N LYS A 230 -12.35 9.12 26.27
CA LYS A 230 -10.92 9.46 26.40
C LYS A 230 -10.47 10.65 25.55
N GLY A 231 -11.39 11.47 25.06
CA GLY A 231 -11.04 12.61 24.18
C GLY A 231 -10.64 12.17 22.77
N VAL A 232 -11.18 11.05 22.29
CA VAL A 232 -10.93 10.53 20.93
C VAL A 232 -12.21 10.62 20.12
N PHE A 233 -12.10 11.10 18.87
CA PHE A 233 -13.22 11.29 17.95
C PHE A 233 -12.96 10.62 16.62
N TYR A 234 -13.86 9.76 16.16
CA TYR A 234 -13.77 9.11 14.87
C TYR A 234 -14.76 9.74 13.88
N HIS A 235 -14.26 10.19 12.73
CA HIS A 235 -15.03 10.94 11.72
C HIS A 235 -15.23 10.15 10.40
N GLY A 236 -14.74 8.92 10.32
CA GLY A 236 -14.78 8.17 9.07
C GLY A 236 -13.81 8.71 8.00
N SER A 237 -14.08 8.39 6.75
CA SER A 237 -13.22 8.79 5.63
C SER A 237 -13.72 10.05 4.96
N LEU A 238 -12.81 11.00 4.71
CA LEU A 238 -13.07 12.20 3.90
C LEU A 238 -12.41 12.12 2.53
N PRO A 239 -12.97 12.76 1.49
CA PRO A 239 -12.28 13.01 0.24
C PRO A 239 -10.98 13.78 0.48
N LYS A 240 -9.95 13.49 -0.34
CA LYS A 240 -8.60 14.04 -0.16
C LYS A 240 -8.56 15.58 -0.14
N GLU A 241 -9.36 16.21 -0.96
CA GLU A 241 -9.47 17.67 -1.07
C GLU A 241 -10.01 18.26 0.23
N ARG A 242 -11.09 17.68 0.75
CA ARG A 242 -11.68 18.10 2.04
C ARG A 242 -10.76 17.82 3.22
N MET A 243 -10.02 16.70 3.18
CA MET A 243 -9.07 16.38 4.26
C MET A 243 -7.95 17.44 4.34
N ARG A 244 -7.52 18.01 3.22
CA ARG A 244 -6.52 19.10 3.22
C ARG A 244 -7.00 20.33 3.96
N GLU A 245 -8.24 20.73 3.75
CA GLU A 245 -8.87 21.87 4.46
C GLU A 245 -9.05 21.54 5.94
N GLU A 246 -9.48 20.30 6.23
CA GLU A 246 -9.72 19.85 7.60
C GLU A 246 -8.43 19.85 8.43
N LEU A 247 -7.29 19.44 7.87
CA LEU A 247 -5.99 19.41 8.55
C LEU A 247 -5.57 20.77 9.12
N THR A 248 -6.03 21.89 8.57
CA THR A 248 -5.71 23.24 9.07
C THR A 248 -6.34 23.57 10.42
N ARG A 249 -7.30 22.77 10.86
CA ARG A 249 -8.03 22.99 12.14
C ARG A 249 -7.34 22.36 13.34
N TYR A 250 -6.24 21.64 13.12
CA TYR A 250 -5.53 20.89 14.16
C TYR A 250 -4.16 21.49 14.46
N HIS A 251 -3.72 21.33 15.71
CA HIS A 251 -2.44 21.83 16.16
C HIS A 251 -1.27 20.93 15.74
N ALA A 252 -1.52 19.62 15.67
CA ALA A 252 -0.52 18.63 15.29
C ALA A 252 -1.15 17.45 14.53
N SER A 253 -0.36 16.79 13.70
CA SER A 253 -0.70 15.49 13.13
C SER A 253 0.22 14.41 13.68
N ILE A 254 -0.29 13.20 13.84
CA ILE A 254 0.50 12.03 14.24
C ILE A 254 0.55 11.00 13.11
N ILE A 255 1.66 10.30 13.02
CA ILE A 255 1.87 9.17 12.10
C ILE A 255 2.42 8.00 12.93
N PRO A 256 1.56 7.32 13.68
CA PRO A 256 2.00 6.18 14.48
C PRO A 256 2.25 4.96 13.58
N LEU A 257 3.27 4.21 13.94
CA LEU A 257 3.60 2.94 13.31
C LEU A 257 3.96 1.94 14.39
N THR A 258 3.62 0.67 14.16
CA THR A 258 4.11 -0.42 15.01
C THR A 258 5.64 -0.41 14.97
N ALA A 259 6.28 -0.49 16.13
CA ALA A 259 7.73 -0.63 16.19
C ALA A 259 8.13 -1.96 15.53
N VAL A 260 8.86 -1.88 14.43
CA VAL A 260 9.46 -3.02 13.74
C VAL A 260 10.97 -2.86 13.80
N SER A 261 11.67 -3.93 14.13
CA SER A 261 13.13 -3.97 14.09
C SER A 261 13.59 -4.26 12.67
N TYR A 262 14.27 -3.32 12.04
CA TYR A 262 14.94 -3.53 10.76
C TYR A 262 16.35 -4.10 10.95
#